data_878a998fd7792007a042aa9bc2636b38
#
_entry.id   878a998fd7792007a042aa9bc2636b38
#
_cell.length_a   1.000
_cell.length_b   1.000
_cell.length_c   1.000
_cell.angle_alpha   90.00
_cell.angle_beta   90.00
_cell.angle_gamma   90.00
#
_symmetry.space_group_name_H-M   'P 1'
#
loop_
_entity.id
_entity.type
_entity.pdbx_description
1 polymer ?
#
loop_
_entity_poly.entity_id
_entity_poly.type
_entity_poly.pdbx_seq_one_letter_code
_entity_poly.pdbx_strand_id
1 'polypeptide(L)'
;MKKMIIAAAAFFVSVLPLFAGKRLTDIEQSVIDDFWNVRMELTCLEEKQDAVKVLDSYKETHKEQVEQLGEEASLLLDAIILMERYNYLYSFPGENKESRKEFSKIRSKMKDYMEDKEEDELTPYMYLFYADITSYYMAYSIKDIIFNGLSIKKNYEKAIKTDGEFSPAMVNLAQWYYYSPGIFGGSKELTVEWQLKAIEFARNNAEKFYAKSAYSQVLFEAGKIEESQKELNDCSELCPESRFIQLLKEQNAMGNSLNDYNKQHSKLLKKADDYKKKNDID
;
A
#
# COMPACT_ATOMS: atom_id res chain seq x y z
N MET A 1 25.56 -48.49 -38.01
CA MET A 1 24.75 -48.04 -36.86
C MET A 1 24.54 -46.52 -36.95
N LYS A 2 23.40 -46.10 -37.46
CA LYS A 2 23.05 -44.68 -37.59
C LYS A 2 22.37 -44.25 -36.28
N LYS A 3 22.95 -43.31 -35.54
CA LYS A 3 22.33 -42.68 -34.36
C LYS A 3 21.29 -41.66 -34.84
N MET A 4 20.02 -41.94 -34.61
CA MET A 4 18.94 -40.98 -34.73
C MET A 4 18.98 -40.03 -33.53
N ILE A 5 19.25 -38.77 -33.78
CA ILE A 5 19.08 -37.68 -32.80
C ILE A 5 17.62 -37.23 -32.88
N ILE A 6 16.85 -37.55 -31.86
CA ILE A 6 15.49 -37.02 -31.70
C ILE A 6 15.63 -35.63 -31.05
N ALA A 7 15.43 -34.58 -31.83
CA ALA A 7 15.29 -33.23 -31.32
C ALA A 7 13.89 -33.06 -30.70
N ALA A 8 13.81 -33.03 -29.38
CA ALA A 8 12.61 -32.65 -28.69
C ALA A 8 12.46 -31.13 -28.79
N ALA A 9 11.58 -30.67 -29.69
CA ALA A 9 11.14 -29.29 -29.71
C ALA A 9 10.22 -29.05 -28.50
N ALA A 10 10.74 -28.39 -27.47
CA ALA A 10 9.93 -27.89 -26.36
C ALA A 10 9.07 -26.75 -26.90
N PHE A 11 7.80 -27.02 -27.13
CA PHE A 11 6.79 -25.97 -27.32
C PHE A 11 6.62 -25.23 -26.00
N PHE A 12 7.28 -24.07 -25.85
CA PHE A 12 6.89 -23.08 -24.87
C PHE A 12 5.55 -22.47 -25.32
N VAL A 13 4.46 -23.04 -24.85
CA VAL A 13 3.18 -22.34 -24.83
C VAL A 13 3.34 -21.27 -23.78
N SER A 14 3.61 -20.05 -24.20
CA SER A 14 3.42 -18.85 -23.35
C SER A 14 1.93 -18.78 -23.05
N VAL A 15 1.52 -19.34 -21.91
CA VAL A 15 0.21 -19.05 -21.32
C VAL A 15 0.29 -17.59 -20.91
N LEU A 16 -0.15 -16.69 -21.80
CA LEU A 16 -0.48 -15.31 -21.39
C LEU A 16 -1.46 -15.45 -20.23
N PRO A 17 -1.21 -14.85 -19.07
CA PRO A 17 -2.18 -14.85 -18.00
C PRO A 17 -3.47 -14.23 -18.54
N LEU A 18 -4.53 -15.03 -18.63
CA LEU A 18 -5.88 -14.53 -18.88
C LEU A 18 -6.25 -13.71 -17.64
N PHE A 19 -6.11 -12.38 -17.75
CA PHE A 19 -6.64 -11.48 -16.76
C PHE A 19 -8.15 -11.70 -16.67
N ALA A 20 -8.60 -12.19 -15.52
CA ALA A 20 -9.99 -12.64 -15.33
C ALA A 20 -10.92 -11.50 -14.87
N GLY A 21 -10.47 -10.25 -14.80
CA GLY A 21 -11.26 -9.16 -14.27
C GLY A 21 -11.27 -7.89 -15.13
N LYS A 22 -12.16 -6.98 -14.77
CA LYS A 22 -12.28 -5.66 -15.37
C LYS A 22 -10.98 -4.88 -15.27
N ARG A 23 -10.67 -4.10 -16.30
CA ARG A 23 -9.58 -3.12 -16.30
C ARG A 23 -10.16 -1.71 -16.23
N LEU A 24 -9.41 -0.81 -15.63
CA LEU A 24 -9.66 0.62 -15.77
C LEU A 24 -9.51 1.02 -17.24
N THR A 25 -10.26 2.02 -17.69
CA THR A 25 -10.01 2.69 -18.98
C THR A 25 -8.65 3.38 -18.96
N ASP A 26 -8.11 3.73 -20.12
CA ASP A 26 -6.80 4.40 -20.22
C ASP A 26 -6.75 5.72 -19.41
N ILE A 27 -7.85 6.46 -19.39
CA ILE A 27 -7.94 7.71 -18.61
C ILE A 27 -7.97 7.40 -17.10
N GLU A 28 -8.78 6.46 -16.66
CA GLU A 28 -8.87 6.05 -15.27
C GLU A 28 -7.52 5.49 -14.77
N GLN A 29 -6.88 4.65 -15.58
CA GLN A 29 -5.55 4.11 -15.25
C GLN A 29 -4.52 5.23 -15.16
N SER A 30 -4.54 6.19 -16.10
CA SER A 30 -3.63 7.34 -16.07
C SER A 30 -3.77 8.17 -14.80
N VAL A 31 -5.01 8.41 -14.31
CA VAL A 31 -5.24 9.15 -13.06
C VAL A 31 -4.73 8.37 -11.85
N ILE A 32 -4.93 7.06 -11.81
CA ILE A 32 -4.43 6.22 -10.71
C ILE A 32 -2.89 6.16 -10.74
N ASP A 33 -2.28 6.01 -11.91
CA ASP A 33 -0.81 5.97 -12.06
C ASP A 33 -0.18 7.33 -11.71
N ASP A 34 -0.82 8.43 -12.12
CA ASP A 34 -0.39 9.79 -11.74
C ASP A 34 -0.44 9.95 -10.21
N PHE A 35 -1.51 9.49 -9.57
CA PHE A 35 -1.61 9.57 -8.11
C PHE A 35 -0.52 8.75 -7.40
N TRP A 36 -0.11 7.60 -7.95
CA TRP A 36 1.04 6.85 -7.42
C TRP A 36 2.34 7.65 -7.49
N ASN A 37 2.56 8.39 -8.59
CA ASN A 37 3.71 9.30 -8.72
C ASN A 37 3.62 10.45 -7.71
N VAL A 38 2.45 11.08 -7.58
CA VAL A 38 2.21 12.12 -6.56
C VAL A 38 2.53 11.60 -5.16
N ARG A 39 2.08 10.40 -4.78
CA ARG A 39 2.43 9.78 -3.48
C ARG A 39 3.95 9.68 -3.28
N MET A 40 4.69 9.28 -4.30
CA MET A 40 6.15 9.20 -4.22
C MET A 40 6.76 10.60 -4.06
N GLU A 41 6.31 11.60 -4.82
CA GLU A 41 6.77 12.98 -4.75
C GLU A 41 6.45 13.65 -3.41
N LEU A 42 5.30 13.36 -2.80
CA LEU A 42 4.94 13.84 -1.46
C LEU A 42 5.97 13.43 -0.40
N THR A 43 6.70 12.32 -0.61
CA THR A 43 7.78 11.90 0.31
C THR A 43 8.98 12.85 0.30
N CYS A 44 9.08 13.75 -0.67
CA CYS A 44 10.15 14.75 -0.78
C CYS A 44 9.85 16.04 -0.01
N LEU A 45 8.58 16.27 0.34
CA LEU A 45 8.17 17.52 1.00
C LEU A 45 8.68 17.58 2.45
N GLU A 46 9.07 18.79 2.86
CA GLU A 46 9.56 19.04 4.21
C GLU A 46 8.44 19.10 5.23
N GLU A 47 7.42 19.86 4.89
CA GLU A 47 6.30 20.13 5.77
C GLU A 47 5.09 19.24 5.43
N LYS A 48 4.59 18.52 6.43
CA LYS A 48 3.39 17.66 6.28
C LYS A 48 2.18 18.45 5.77
N GLN A 49 2.05 19.74 6.18
CA GLN A 49 0.99 20.61 5.71
C GLN A 49 1.02 20.86 4.19
N ASP A 50 2.18 20.89 3.58
CA ASP A 50 2.28 21.08 2.13
C ASP A 50 1.82 19.82 1.39
N ALA A 51 2.13 18.64 1.91
CA ALA A 51 1.56 17.39 1.39
C ALA A 51 0.03 17.39 1.48
N VAL A 52 -0.53 17.82 2.61
CA VAL A 52 -2.00 17.93 2.78
C VAL A 52 -2.61 18.90 1.77
N LYS A 53 -1.99 20.06 1.52
CA LYS A 53 -2.48 21.02 0.50
C LYS A 53 -2.48 20.42 -0.90
N VAL A 54 -1.43 19.70 -1.29
CA VAL A 54 -1.38 18.99 -2.58
C VAL A 54 -2.53 18.00 -2.70
N LEU A 55 -2.75 17.18 -1.67
CA LEU A 55 -3.82 16.19 -1.64
C LEU A 55 -5.22 16.84 -1.67
N ASP A 56 -5.44 17.92 -0.91
CA ASP A 56 -6.72 18.64 -0.86
C ASP A 56 -7.05 19.32 -2.20
N SER A 57 -6.05 19.76 -2.95
CA SER A 57 -6.22 20.41 -4.26
C SER A 57 -6.16 19.45 -5.46
N TYR A 58 -5.82 18.18 -5.26
CA TYR A 58 -5.55 17.23 -6.34
C TYR A 58 -6.68 17.16 -7.38
N LYS A 59 -7.92 17.00 -6.92
CA LYS A 59 -9.08 16.89 -7.82
C LYS A 59 -9.36 18.16 -8.63
N GLU A 60 -9.13 19.34 -8.03
CA GLU A 60 -9.30 20.59 -8.76
C GLU A 60 -8.17 20.82 -9.78
N THR A 61 -6.94 20.45 -9.41
CA THR A 61 -5.79 20.54 -10.29
C THR A 61 -5.91 19.60 -11.49
N HIS A 62 -6.53 18.43 -11.33
CA HIS A 62 -6.73 17.42 -12.38
C HIS A 62 -8.19 17.31 -12.83
N LYS A 63 -8.94 18.42 -12.75
CA LYS A 63 -10.39 18.46 -12.95
C LYS A 63 -10.85 17.83 -14.24
N GLU A 64 -10.19 18.12 -15.36
CA GLU A 64 -10.57 17.61 -16.68
C GLU A 64 -10.51 16.07 -16.76
N GLN A 65 -9.52 15.45 -16.11
CA GLN A 65 -9.38 14.01 -16.05
C GLN A 65 -10.37 13.41 -15.02
N VAL A 66 -10.49 14.04 -13.86
CA VAL A 66 -11.36 13.58 -12.77
C VAL A 66 -12.85 13.59 -13.17
N GLU A 67 -13.28 14.55 -13.98
CA GLU A 67 -14.67 14.61 -14.51
C GLU A 67 -14.98 13.48 -15.51
N GLN A 68 -13.97 12.77 -16.02
CA GLN A 68 -14.12 11.64 -16.94
C GLN A 68 -14.09 10.28 -16.24
N LEU A 69 -13.84 10.26 -14.92
CA LEU A 69 -13.79 9.00 -14.16
C LEU A 69 -15.18 8.39 -14.02
N GLY A 70 -15.28 7.09 -14.24
CA GLY A 70 -16.45 6.31 -13.86
C GLY A 70 -16.59 6.19 -12.33
N GLU A 71 -17.68 5.60 -11.89
CA GLU A 71 -18.02 5.50 -10.46
C GLU A 71 -16.94 4.76 -9.67
N GLU A 72 -16.44 3.62 -10.21
CA GLU A 72 -15.38 2.85 -9.55
C GLU A 72 -14.11 3.69 -9.36
N ALA A 73 -13.58 4.27 -10.44
CA ALA A 73 -12.34 5.05 -10.38
C ALA A 73 -12.48 6.29 -9.48
N SER A 74 -13.65 6.92 -9.44
CA SER A 74 -13.94 8.02 -8.52
C SER A 74 -13.90 7.57 -7.05
N LEU A 75 -14.46 6.39 -6.73
CA LEU A 75 -14.38 5.81 -5.38
C LEU A 75 -12.94 5.44 -5.00
N LEU A 76 -12.16 4.89 -5.94
CA LEU A 76 -10.76 4.56 -5.74
C LEU A 76 -9.94 5.83 -5.43
N LEU A 77 -10.14 6.90 -6.20
CA LEU A 77 -9.45 8.17 -6.00
C LEU A 77 -9.84 8.81 -4.64
N ASP A 78 -11.11 8.78 -4.27
CA ASP A 78 -11.57 9.23 -2.94
C ASP A 78 -10.87 8.46 -1.82
N ALA A 79 -10.77 7.14 -1.97
CA ALA A 79 -10.15 6.27 -0.97
C ALA A 79 -8.66 6.56 -0.81
N ILE A 80 -7.92 6.68 -1.91
CA ILE A 80 -6.47 6.93 -1.89
C ILE A 80 -6.17 8.31 -1.28
N ILE A 81 -6.87 9.36 -1.72
CA ILE A 81 -6.68 10.72 -1.19
C ILE A 81 -6.95 10.73 0.32
N LEU A 82 -8.04 10.11 0.77
CA LEU A 82 -8.37 10.05 2.20
C LEU A 82 -7.28 9.36 3.01
N MET A 83 -6.76 8.22 2.55
CA MET A 83 -5.71 7.47 3.24
C MET A 83 -4.39 8.26 3.31
N GLU A 84 -3.95 8.83 2.18
CA GLU A 84 -2.72 9.61 2.15
C GLU A 84 -2.82 10.88 2.99
N ARG A 85 -3.94 11.59 2.89
CA ARG A 85 -4.20 12.77 3.73
C ARG A 85 -4.14 12.42 5.22
N TYR A 86 -4.70 11.29 5.62
CA TYR A 86 -4.63 10.80 6.99
C TYR A 86 -3.19 10.53 7.44
N ASN A 87 -2.37 9.91 6.59
CA ASN A 87 -0.97 9.61 6.89
C ASN A 87 -0.12 10.88 7.15
N TYR A 88 -0.46 12.00 6.49
CA TYR A 88 0.24 13.27 6.71
C TYR A 88 -0.33 14.06 7.90
N LEU A 89 -1.62 13.97 8.17
CA LEU A 89 -2.25 14.70 9.28
C LEU A 89 -1.97 14.08 10.64
N TYR A 90 -1.90 12.75 10.71
CA TYR A 90 -1.85 12.03 11.97
C TYR A 90 -0.59 11.16 12.08
N SER A 91 -0.10 11.01 13.31
CA SER A 91 1.19 10.35 13.56
C SER A 91 1.06 8.88 13.94
N PHE A 92 -0.16 8.40 14.24
CA PHE A 92 -0.41 7.00 14.54
C PHE A 92 -1.83 6.56 14.16
N PRO A 93 -2.03 5.29 13.82
CA PRO A 93 -3.35 4.76 13.48
C PRO A 93 -4.35 4.92 14.62
N GLY A 94 -5.56 5.40 14.29
CA GLY A 94 -6.63 5.60 15.26
C GLY A 94 -6.52 6.88 16.10
N GLU A 95 -5.61 7.80 15.76
CA GLU A 95 -5.40 9.05 16.50
C GLU A 95 -6.65 9.93 16.53
N ASN A 96 -7.30 10.11 15.38
CA ASN A 96 -8.47 10.98 15.26
C ASN A 96 -9.76 10.17 15.07
N LYS A 97 -10.67 10.25 16.02
CA LYS A 97 -11.95 9.52 15.99
C LYS A 97 -12.90 10.01 14.89
N GLU A 98 -12.84 11.28 14.47
CA GLU A 98 -13.68 11.79 13.38
C GLU A 98 -13.28 11.16 12.04
N SER A 99 -11.99 10.93 11.78
CA SER A 99 -11.52 10.25 10.60
C SER A 99 -12.09 8.82 10.47
N ARG A 100 -12.43 8.16 11.58
CA ARG A 100 -13.14 6.88 11.53
C ARG A 100 -14.47 6.97 10.77
N LYS A 101 -15.19 8.08 10.91
CA LYS A 101 -16.47 8.28 10.19
C LYS A 101 -16.23 8.44 8.69
N GLU A 102 -15.16 9.14 8.31
CA GLU A 102 -14.78 9.31 6.91
C GLU A 102 -14.38 7.95 6.29
N PHE A 103 -13.54 7.17 6.95
CA PHE A 103 -13.20 5.81 6.53
C PHE A 103 -14.44 4.90 6.46
N SER A 104 -15.34 4.97 7.45
CA SER A 104 -16.58 4.21 7.45
C SER A 104 -17.47 4.55 6.26
N LYS A 105 -17.59 5.85 5.92
CA LYS A 105 -18.39 6.33 4.79
C LYS A 105 -17.86 5.82 3.43
N ILE A 106 -16.55 5.97 3.20
CA ILE A 106 -15.93 5.49 1.94
C ILE A 106 -16.01 3.96 1.87
N ARG A 107 -15.68 3.26 2.97
CA ARG A 107 -15.77 1.81 3.05
C ARG A 107 -17.20 1.30 2.75
N SER A 108 -18.23 1.95 3.27
CA SER A 108 -19.62 1.59 2.97
C SER A 108 -19.94 1.75 1.50
N LYS A 109 -19.62 2.90 0.90
CA LYS A 109 -19.82 3.14 -0.54
C LYS A 109 -19.12 2.10 -1.41
N MET A 110 -17.86 1.76 -1.10
CA MET A 110 -17.11 0.73 -1.85
C MET A 110 -17.78 -0.64 -1.67
N LYS A 111 -18.24 -0.97 -0.47
CA LYS A 111 -18.94 -2.22 -0.20
C LYS A 111 -20.23 -2.30 -0.99
N ASP A 112 -21.07 -1.27 -0.94
CA ASP A 112 -22.33 -1.19 -1.67
C ASP A 112 -22.09 -1.36 -3.18
N TYR A 113 -21.07 -0.67 -3.74
CA TYR A 113 -20.67 -0.81 -5.13
C TYR A 113 -20.25 -2.25 -5.49
N MET A 114 -19.48 -2.90 -4.61
CA MET A 114 -19.02 -4.27 -4.82
C MET A 114 -20.16 -5.30 -4.71
N GLU A 115 -21.17 -5.07 -3.89
CA GLU A 115 -22.32 -5.98 -3.70
C GLU A 115 -23.28 -5.96 -4.92
N ASP A 116 -23.26 -4.88 -5.70
CA ASP A 116 -24.06 -4.73 -6.92
C ASP A 116 -23.35 -5.27 -8.18
N LYS A 117 -22.17 -5.88 -8.05
CA LYS A 117 -21.32 -6.32 -9.16
C LYS A 117 -20.89 -7.77 -9.02
N GLU A 118 -20.72 -8.43 -10.16
CA GLU A 118 -20.05 -9.73 -10.21
C GLU A 118 -18.53 -9.56 -10.05
N GLU A 119 -17.82 -10.63 -9.65
CA GLU A 119 -16.38 -10.55 -9.37
C GLU A 119 -15.53 -10.12 -10.58
N ASP A 120 -15.93 -10.46 -11.80
CA ASP A 120 -15.24 -10.10 -13.05
C ASP A 120 -15.55 -8.68 -13.55
N GLU A 121 -16.56 -8.03 -12.95
CA GLU A 121 -16.87 -6.62 -13.19
C GLU A 121 -16.07 -5.64 -12.31
N LEU A 122 -15.26 -6.14 -11.38
CA LEU A 122 -14.46 -5.33 -10.44
C LEU A 122 -12.98 -5.32 -10.86
N THR A 123 -12.34 -4.16 -10.72
CA THR A 123 -10.89 -4.05 -10.95
C THR A 123 -10.09 -4.60 -9.76
N PRO A 124 -8.81 -4.98 -9.95
CA PRO A 124 -7.93 -5.36 -8.84
C PRO A 124 -7.75 -4.23 -7.83
N TYR A 125 -7.84 -2.97 -8.28
CA TYR A 125 -7.76 -1.79 -7.42
C TYR A 125 -8.94 -1.70 -6.43
N MET A 126 -10.15 -2.11 -6.82
CA MET A 126 -11.30 -2.10 -5.91
C MET A 126 -11.07 -3.02 -4.71
N TYR A 127 -10.59 -4.22 -4.94
CA TYR A 127 -10.24 -5.15 -3.86
C TYR A 127 -9.10 -4.62 -2.98
N LEU A 128 -8.04 -4.06 -3.60
CA LEU A 128 -6.90 -3.48 -2.90
C LEU A 128 -7.36 -2.36 -1.95
N PHE A 129 -8.01 -1.33 -2.49
CA PHE A 129 -8.34 -0.15 -1.69
C PHE A 129 -9.49 -0.38 -0.71
N TYR A 130 -10.40 -1.31 -1.00
CA TYR A 130 -11.36 -1.74 0.01
C TYR A 130 -10.69 -2.42 1.21
N ALA A 131 -9.66 -3.24 0.97
CA ALA A 131 -8.86 -3.83 2.03
C ALA A 131 -8.09 -2.76 2.82
N ASP A 132 -7.47 -1.81 2.12
CA ASP A 132 -6.70 -0.74 2.73
C ASP A 132 -7.59 0.17 3.59
N ILE A 133 -8.69 0.68 3.07
CA ILE A 133 -9.68 1.47 3.83
C ILE A 133 -10.22 0.70 5.05
N THR A 134 -10.42 -0.61 4.90
CA THR A 134 -10.83 -1.46 6.03
C THR A 134 -9.74 -1.54 7.10
N SER A 135 -8.46 -1.55 6.70
CA SER A 135 -7.31 -1.52 7.63
C SER A 135 -7.28 -0.22 8.43
N TYR A 136 -7.48 0.93 7.78
CA TYR A 136 -7.59 2.22 8.49
C TYR A 136 -8.80 2.27 9.41
N TYR A 137 -9.97 1.82 8.95
CA TYR A 137 -11.18 1.78 9.77
C TYR A 137 -11.01 0.93 11.04
N MET A 138 -10.39 -0.25 10.93
CA MET A 138 -10.25 -1.15 12.08
C MET A 138 -9.17 -0.73 13.09
N ALA A 139 -8.28 0.20 12.75
CA ALA A 139 -7.26 0.72 13.67
C ALA A 139 -7.86 1.39 14.92
N TYR A 140 -9.15 1.71 14.90
CA TYR A 140 -9.87 2.33 16.02
C TYR A 140 -10.45 1.32 17.03
N SER A 141 -10.45 0.02 16.75
CA SER A 141 -11.10 -0.98 17.61
C SER A 141 -10.47 -2.36 17.49
N ILE A 142 -10.08 -2.94 18.63
CA ILE A 142 -9.57 -4.33 18.68
C ILE A 142 -10.60 -5.32 18.15
N LYS A 143 -11.90 -5.08 18.38
CA LYS A 143 -12.96 -5.93 17.85
C LYS A 143 -12.96 -5.91 16.32
N ASP A 144 -12.83 -4.73 15.72
CA ASP A 144 -12.78 -4.60 14.26
C ASP A 144 -11.55 -5.31 13.67
N ILE A 145 -10.40 -5.28 14.35
CA ILE A 145 -9.20 -6.03 13.96
C ILE A 145 -9.48 -7.54 13.91
N ILE A 146 -10.11 -8.10 14.93
CA ILE A 146 -10.42 -9.53 15.02
C ILE A 146 -11.41 -9.94 13.92
N PHE A 147 -12.46 -9.15 13.67
CA PHE A 147 -13.51 -9.51 12.71
C PHE A 147 -13.12 -9.24 11.24
N ASN A 148 -12.29 -8.23 10.98
CA ASN A 148 -11.98 -7.83 9.61
C ASN A 148 -10.60 -8.30 9.12
N GLY A 149 -9.68 -8.68 10.01
CA GLY A 149 -8.31 -9.00 9.65
C GLY A 149 -8.17 -10.07 8.55
N LEU A 150 -8.97 -11.14 8.62
CA LEU A 150 -8.98 -12.18 7.57
C LEU A 150 -9.64 -11.71 6.27
N SER A 151 -10.59 -10.79 6.33
CA SER A 151 -11.24 -10.26 5.12
C SER A 151 -10.28 -9.37 4.32
N ILE A 152 -9.37 -8.66 4.99
CA ILE A 152 -8.31 -7.87 4.35
C ILE A 152 -7.43 -8.77 3.49
N LYS A 153 -6.90 -9.85 4.07
CA LYS A 153 -6.10 -10.83 3.33
C LYS A 153 -6.83 -11.36 2.11
N LYS A 154 -8.09 -11.76 2.28
CA LYS A 154 -8.91 -12.28 1.17
C LYS A 154 -9.07 -11.28 0.03
N ASN A 155 -9.19 -9.98 0.34
CA ASN A 155 -9.30 -8.97 -0.70
C ASN A 155 -7.97 -8.74 -1.43
N TYR A 156 -6.82 -8.75 -0.74
CA TYR A 156 -5.52 -8.75 -1.43
C TYR A 156 -5.35 -9.97 -2.33
N GLU A 157 -5.72 -11.17 -1.85
CA GLU A 157 -5.70 -12.40 -2.65
C GLU A 157 -6.64 -12.32 -3.86
N LYS A 158 -7.83 -11.70 -3.72
CA LYS A 158 -8.75 -11.44 -4.85
C LYS A 158 -8.15 -10.46 -5.84
N ALA A 159 -7.53 -9.37 -5.39
CA ALA A 159 -6.84 -8.43 -6.27
C ALA A 159 -5.78 -9.13 -7.13
N ILE A 160 -4.94 -9.98 -6.50
CA ILE A 160 -3.90 -10.76 -7.21
C ILE A 160 -4.51 -11.83 -8.12
N LYS A 161 -5.64 -12.44 -7.73
CA LYS A 161 -6.37 -13.38 -8.58
C LYS A 161 -6.93 -12.69 -9.83
N THR A 162 -7.41 -11.46 -9.69
CA THR A 162 -7.95 -10.65 -10.78
C THR A 162 -6.86 -10.18 -11.74
N ASP A 163 -5.67 -9.85 -11.21
CA ASP A 163 -4.48 -9.49 -11.97
C ASP A 163 -3.25 -10.13 -11.32
N GLY A 164 -2.74 -11.21 -11.93
CA GLY A 164 -1.63 -12.01 -11.41
C GLY A 164 -0.29 -11.29 -11.29
N GLU A 165 -0.17 -10.08 -11.84
CA GLU A 165 1.02 -9.23 -11.81
C GLU A 165 0.77 -7.91 -11.05
N PHE A 166 -0.23 -7.88 -10.16
CA PHE A 166 -0.63 -6.68 -9.47
C PHE A 166 0.25 -6.39 -8.24
N SER A 167 1.39 -5.75 -8.48
CA SER A 167 2.41 -5.39 -7.48
C SER A 167 1.86 -4.73 -6.21
N PRO A 168 0.97 -3.72 -6.24
CA PRO A 168 0.49 -3.07 -5.03
C PRO A 168 -0.20 -4.01 -4.05
N ALA A 169 -1.00 -4.96 -4.54
CA ALA A 169 -1.64 -5.95 -3.67
C ALA A 169 -0.65 -6.98 -3.11
N MET A 170 0.41 -7.31 -3.87
CA MET A 170 1.48 -8.20 -3.39
C MET A 170 2.26 -7.58 -2.24
N VAL A 171 2.59 -6.27 -2.31
CA VAL A 171 3.22 -5.53 -1.19
C VAL A 171 2.36 -5.63 0.06
N ASN A 172 1.06 -5.33 -0.05
CA ASN A 172 0.17 -5.29 1.10
C ASN A 172 -0.12 -6.69 1.66
N LEU A 173 -0.21 -7.71 0.80
CA LEU A 173 -0.32 -9.11 1.22
C LEU A 173 0.93 -9.57 1.97
N ALA A 174 2.12 -9.19 1.48
CA ALA A 174 3.39 -9.47 2.17
C ALA A 174 3.42 -8.82 3.56
N GLN A 175 3.01 -7.57 3.67
CA GLN A 175 2.91 -6.89 4.97
C GLN A 175 1.88 -7.57 5.89
N TRP A 176 0.76 -8.04 5.35
CA TRP A 176 -0.21 -8.79 6.11
C TRP A 176 0.42 -10.07 6.71
N TYR A 177 1.16 -10.85 5.90
CA TYR A 177 1.88 -12.03 6.39
C TYR A 177 2.93 -11.69 7.44
N TYR A 178 3.60 -10.55 7.30
CA TYR A 178 4.65 -10.12 8.21
C TYR A 178 4.13 -9.76 9.60
N TYR A 179 3.04 -8.98 9.67
CA TYR A 179 2.50 -8.46 10.92
C TYR A 179 1.47 -9.38 11.59
N SER A 180 0.90 -10.33 10.86
CA SER A 180 -0.07 -11.25 11.42
C SER A 180 0.61 -12.29 12.32
N PRO A 181 0.02 -12.61 13.49
CA PRO A 181 0.48 -13.74 14.29
C PRO A 181 0.39 -15.05 13.52
N GLY A 182 1.34 -15.98 13.75
CA GLY A 182 1.35 -17.28 13.07
C GLY A 182 0.06 -18.09 13.22
N ILE A 183 -0.64 -17.97 14.37
CA ILE A 183 -1.94 -18.61 14.60
C ILE A 183 -3.06 -18.11 13.68
N PHE A 184 -2.88 -16.93 13.08
CA PHE A 184 -3.79 -16.36 12.09
C PHE A 184 -3.24 -16.48 10.66
N GLY A 185 -2.14 -17.18 10.46
CA GLY A 185 -1.54 -17.47 9.16
C GLY A 185 -0.39 -16.53 8.76
N GLY A 186 0.17 -15.76 9.70
CA GLY A 186 1.40 -15.00 9.46
C GLY A 186 2.57 -15.91 9.11
N SER A 187 3.42 -15.52 8.15
CA SER A 187 4.58 -16.28 7.66
C SER A 187 5.67 -15.36 7.12
N LYS A 188 6.87 -15.49 7.67
CA LYS A 188 8.02 -14.74 7.18
C LYS A 188 8.48 -15.21 5.79
N GLU A 189 8.33 -16.49 5.50
CA GLU A 189 8.66 -17.08 4.19
C GLU A 189 7.75 -16.50 3.10
N LEU A 190 6.43 -16.50 3.33
CA LEU A 190 5.47 -15.91 2.41
C LEU A 190 5.65 -14.40 2.28
N THR A 191 6.06 -13.70 3.35
CA THR A 191 6.39 -12.28 3.28
C THR A 191 7.47 -12.02 2.25
N VAL A 192 8.60 -12.74 2.33
CA VAL A 192 9.72 -12.57 1.39
C VAL A 192 9.30 -12.94 -0.04
N GLU A 193 8.58 -14.05 -0.21
CA GLU A 193 8.10 -14.47 -1.53
C GLU A 193 7.26 -13.39 -2.21
N TRP A 194 6.25 -12.84 -1.49
CA TRP A 194 5.37 -11.82 -2.05
C TRP A 194 6.06 -10.48 -2.26
N GLN A 195 7.02 -10.10 -1.40
CA GLN A 195 7.82 -8.88 -1.62
C GLN A 195 8.68 -8.97 -2.88
N LEU A 196 9.32 -10.11 -3.14
CA LEU A 196 10.11 -10.30 -4.35
C LEU A 196 9.25 -10.26 -5.61
N LYS A 197 8.07 -10.90 -5.59
CA LYS A 197 7.10 -10.80 -6.69
C LYS A 197 6.62 -9.36 -6.90
N ALA A 198 6.35 -8.62 -5.81
CA ALA A 198 5.96 -7.22 -5.92
C ALA A 198 7.01 -6.35 -6.60
N ILE A 199 8.30 -6.58 -6.31
CA ILE A 199 9.39 -5.86 -6.97
C ILE A 199 9.51 -6.26 -8.46
N GLU A 200 9.36 -7.56 -8.76
CA GLU A 200 9.43 -8.10 -10.11
C GLU A 200 8.32 -7.53 -11.01
N PHE A 201 7.09 -7.46 -10.50
CA PHE A 201 5.90 -7.05 -11.25
C PHE A 201 5.56 -5.56 -11.12
N ALA A 202 6.41 -4.76 -10.47
CA ALA A 202 6.21 -3.31 -10.38
C ALA A 202 6.22 -2.66 -11.78
N ARG A 203 5.12 -1.99 -12.14
CA ARG A 203 4.84 -1.46 -13.49
C ARG A 203 5.46 -0.10 -13.76
N ASN A 204 5.75 0.64 -12.68
CA ASN A 204 6.32 1.98 -12.75
C ASN A 204 7.27 2.24 -11.57
N ASN A 205 7.93 3.39 -11.60
CA ASN A 205 8.91 3.77 -10.59
C ASN A 205 8.30 3.92 -9.20
N ALA A 206 7.06 4.41 -9.10
CA ALA A 206 6.40 4.59 -7.82
C ALA A 206 6.04 3.23 -7.16
N GLU A 207 5.47 2.28 -7.91
CA GLU A 207 5.24 0.92 -7.41
C GLU A 207 6.55 0.27 -6.96
N LYS A 208 7.62 0.41 -7.77
CA LYS A 208 8.94 -0.14 -7.44
C LYS A 208 9.54 0.49 -6.18
N PHE A 209 9.38 1.79 -6.03
CA PHE A 209 9.81 2.54 -4.84
C PHE A 209 9.12 2.00 -3.58
N TYR A 210 7.80 1.84 -3.60
CA TYR A 210 7.05 1.32 -2.45
C TYR A 210 7.37 -0.15 -2.16
N ALA A 211 7.48 -1.00 -3.19
CA ALA A 211 7.83 -2.40 -3.01
C ALA A 211 9.24 -2.57 -2.39
N LYS A 212 10.24 -1.85 -2.91
CA LYS A 212 11.61 -1.90 -2.39
C LYS A 212 11.75 -1.29 -1.00
N SER A 213 11.08 -0.16 -0.72
CA SER A 213 11.11 0.45 0.62
C SER A 213 10.48 -0.47 1.67
N ALA A 214 9.37 -1.13 1.36
CA ALA A 214 8.76 -2.11 2.24
C ALA A 214 9.67 -3.35 2.46
N TYR A 215 10.27 -3.88 1.39
CA TYR A 215 11.17 -5.02 1.48
C TYR A 215 12.44 -4.71 2.28
N SER A 216 12.98 -3.49 2.15
CA SER A 216 14.14 -3.06 2.93
C SER A 216 13.93 -3.22 4.43
N GLN A 217 12.72 -2.92 4.93
CA GLN A 217 12.40 -3.03 6.34
C GLN A 217 12.25 -4.49 6.80
N VAL A 218 11.69 -5.36 5.94
CA VAL A 218 11.66 -6.82 6.19
C VAL A 218 13.07 -7.39 6.30
N LEU A 219 13.97 -6.98 5.40
CA LEU A 219 15.38 -7.38 5.42
C LEU A 219 16.10 -6.86 6.67
N PHE A 220 15.88 -5.60 7.03
CA PHE A 220 16.48 -4.99 8.22
C PHE A 220 16.08 -5.75 9.49
N GLU A 221 14.80 -6.01 9.71
CA GLU A 221 14.31 -6.75 10.87
C GLU A 221 14.74 -8.23 10.87
N ALA A 222 15.08 -8.78 9.70
CA ALA A 222 15.70 -10.11 9.58
C ALA A 222 17.21 -10.11 9.83
N GLY A 223 17.84 -8.96 10.13
CA GLY A 223 19.27 -8.80 10.33
C GLY A 223 20.12 -8.78 9.05
N LYS A 224 19.48 -8.71 7.88
CA LYS A 224 20.12 -8.63 6.57
C LYS A 224 20.42 -7.18 6.19
N ILE A 225 21.33 -6.56 6.96
CA ILE A 225 21.55 -5.11 6.94
C ILE A 225 22.07 -4.64 5.57
N GLU A 226 23.02 -5.34 4.97
CA GLU A 226 23.61 -4.97 3.66
C GLU A 226 22.56 -5.06 2.54
N GLU A 227 21.72 -6.12 2.55
CA GLU A 227 20.64 -6.29 1.58
C GLU A 227 19.59 -5.17 1.76
N SER A 228 19.21 -4.84 3.00
CA SER A 228 18.31 -3.73 3.33
C SER A 228 18.85 -2.39 2.81
N GLN A 229 20.12 -2.10 3.07
CA GLN A 229 20.75 -0.86 2.62
C GLN A 229 20.80 -0.75 1.08
N LYS A 230 21.00 -1.88 0.38
CA LYS A 230 20.93 -1.90 -1.08
C LYS A 230 19.55 -1.50 -1.59
N GLU A 231 18.48 -2.07 -1.04
CA GLU A 231 17.10 -1.72 -1.45
C GLU A 231 16.80 -0.23 -1.17
N LEU A 232 17.28 0.34 -0.05
CA LEU A 232 17.14 1.77 0.24
C LEU A 232 17.96 2.65 -0.72
N ASN A 233 19.13 2.19 -1.18
CA ASN A 233 19.89 2.90 -2.19
C ASN A 233 19.19 2.90 -3.55
N ASP A 234 18.65 1.76 -3.96
CA ASP A 234 17.83 1.66 -5.18
C ASP A 234 16.60 2.60 -5.10
N CYS A 235 15.95 2.72 -3.91
CA CYS A 235 14.89 3.70 -3.71
C CYS A 235 15.39 5.15 -3.85
N SER A 236 16.60 5.46 -3.37
CA SER A 236 17.21 6.78 -3.53
C SER A 236 17.55 7.11 -4.98
N GLU A 237 17.78 6.11 -5.83
CA GLU A 237 17.94 6.33 -7.28
C GLU A 237 16.60 6.65 -7.96
N LEU A 238 15.50 6.04 -7.48
CA LEU A 238 14.15 6.30 -7.99
C LEU A 238 13.59 7.65 -7.55
N CYS A 239 13.90 8.07 -6.30
CA CYS A 239 13.45 9.32 -5.71
C CYS A 239 14.55 9.91 -4.80
N PRO A 240 15.53 10.66 -5.39
CA PRO A 240 16.73 11.12 -4.67
C PRO A 240 16.43 12.04 -3.48
N GLU A 241 15.37 12.84 -3.57
CA GLU A 241 14.98 13.83 -2.57
C GLU A 241 14.02 13.27 -1.51
N SER A 242 13.70 11.98 -1.55
CA SER A 242 12.76 11.37 -0.61
C SER A 242 13.26 11.43 0.83
N ARG A 243 12.61 12.26 1.64
CA ARG A 243 12.84 12.37 3.09
C ARG A 243 12.41 11.10 3.82
N PHE A 244 11.42 10.38 3.27
CA PHE A 244 11.02 9.09 3.81
C PHE A 244 12.16 8.07 3.73
N ILE A 245 12.87 7.98 2.59
CA ILE A 245 14.03 7.09 2.46
C ILE A 245 15.19 7.55 3.33
N GLN A 246 15.42 8.86 3.45
CA GLN A 246 16.43 9.40 4.38
C GLN A 246 16.11 9.00 5.81
N LEU A 247 14.86 9.16 6.25
CA LEU A 247 14.39 8.72 7.57
C LEU A 247 14.63 7.22 7.79
N LEU A 248 14.30 6.36 6.81
CA LEU A 248 14.56 4.92 6.93
C LEU A 248 16.06 4.61 7.12
N LYS A 249 16.92 5.24 6.34
CA LYS A 249 18.38 5.08 6.45
C LYS A 249 18.89 5.52 7.82
N GLU A 250 18.42 6.66 8.32
CA GLU A 250 18.80 7.19 9.64
C GLU A 250 18.32 6.27 10.76
N GLN A 251 17.08 5.82 10.72
CA GLN A 251 16.52 4.92 11.73
C GLN A 251 17.25 3.56 11.72
N ASN A 252 17.49 3.00 10.55
CA ASN A 252 18.24 1.75 10.42
C ASN A 252 19.69 1.90 10.95
N ALA A 253 20.35 3.05 10.72
CA ALA A 253 21.67 3.33 11.27
C ALA A 253 21.66 3.42 12.82
N MET A 254 20.55 3.84 13.42
CA MET A 254 20.32 3.85 14.86
C MET A 254 19.85 2.48 15.42
N GLY A 255 19.69 1.47 14.57
CA GLY A 255 19.22 0.14 14.96
C GLY A 255 17.71 -0.01 15.07
N ASN A 256 16.94 0.97 14.57
CA ASN A 256 15.48 0.94 14.57
C ASN A 256 14.93 0.59 13.19
N SER A 257 13.97 -0.34 13.12
CA SER A 257 13.10 -0.45 11.95
C SER A 257 12.07 0.69 11.90
N LEU A 258 11.39 0.87 10.77
CA LEU A 258 10.26 1.79 10.69
C LEU A 258 9.17 1.47 11.73
N ASN A 259 8.92 0.19 11.97
CA ASN A 259 7.95 -0.27 12.97
C ASN A 259 8.37 0.12 14.39
N ASP A 260 9.66 -0.01 14.74
CA ASP A 260 10.18 0.40 16.05
C ASP A 260 10.13 1.91 16.21
N TYR A 261 10.53 2.66 15.18
CA TYR A 261 10.41 4.10 15.16
C TYR A 261 8.96 4.55 15.38
N ASN A 262 8.02 4.00 14.64
CA ASN A 262 6.60 4.36 14.75
C ASN A 262 6.04 4.03 16.14
N LYS A 263 6.41 2.91 16.74
CA LYS A 263 6.00 2.54 18.11
C LYS A 263 6.55 3.51 19.16
N GLN A 264 7.83 3.89 19.05
CA GLN A 264 8.47 4.83 19.97
C GLN A 264 7.86 6.22 19.84
N HIS A 265 7.71 6.69 18.59
CA HIS A 265 7.14 8.00 18.29
C HIS A 265 5.68 8.12 18.79
N SER A 266 4.84 7.12 18.52
CA SER A 266 3.46 7.05 19.01
C SER A 266 3.36 7.10 20.54
N LYS A 267 4.29 6.42 21.24
CA LYS A 267 4.32 6.46 22.72
C LYS A 267 4.69 7.85 23.24
N LEU A 268 5.64 8.54 22.61
CA LEU A 268 6.04 9.90 22.98
C LEU A 268 4.92 10.89 22.75
N LEU A 269 4.25 10.83 21.60
CA LEU A 269 3.11 11.71 21.29
C LEU A 269 1.94 11.51 22.25
N LYS A 270 1.58 10.26 22.56
CA LYS A 270 0.53 9.96 23.55
C LYS A 270 0.87 10.54 24.93
N LYS A 271 2.13 10.39 25.37
CA LYS A 271 2.58 10.99 26.64
C LYS A 271 2.48 12.50 26.62
N ALA A 272 2.85 13.16 25.51
CA ALA A 272 2.76 14.61 25.37
C ALA A 272 1.30 15.08 25.39
N ASP A 273 0.40 14.39 24.70
CA ASP A 273 -1.03 14.66 24.69
C ASP A 273 -1.67 14.48 26.08
N ASP A 274 -1.33 13.38 26.78
CA ASP A 274 -1.78 13.15 28.16
C ASP A 274 -1.27 14.23 29.12
N TYR A 275 -0.02 14.70 28.94
CA TYR A 275 0.55 15.78 29.72
C TYR A 275 -0.18 17.11 29.49
N LYS A 276 -0.44 17.46 28.22
CA LYS A 276 -1.22 18.65 27.86
C LYS A 276 -2.60 18.63 28.49
N LYS A 277 -3.35 17.53 28.31
CA LYS A 277 -4.69 17.35 28.89
C LYS A 277 -4.69 17.47 30.42
N LYS A 278 -3.68 16.94 31.09
CA LYS A 278 -3.57 16.97 32.55
C LYS A 278 -3.30 18.38 33.09
N ASN A 279 -2.67 19.24 32.30
CA ASN A 279 -2.22 20.58 32.74
C ASN A 279 -3.00 21.70 32.05
N ASP A 280 -4.13 21.41 31.35
CA ASP A 280 -4.94 22.35 30.58
C ASP A 280 -4.10 23.26 29.65
N ILE A 281 -3.13 22.63 28.96
CA ILE A 281 -2.24 23.30 27.98
C ILE A 281 -2.78 23.00 26.58
N ASP A 282 -3.04 24.04 25.79
CA ASP A 282 -3.44 23.93 24.37
C ASP A 282 -2.28 23.56 23.42
#